data_74d45f584b60a2b883703dbf1fe25dd8
#
_entry.id   74d45f584b60a2b883703dbf1fe25dd8
#
_cell.length_a   1.000
_cell.length_b   1.000
_cell.length_c   1.000
_cell.angle_alpha   90.00
_cell.angle_beta   90.00
_cell.angle_gamma   90.00
#
_symmetry.space_group_name_H-M   'P 1'
#
loop_
_entity.id
_entity.type
_entity.pdbx_description
1 polymer ?
#
loop_
_entity_poly.entity_id
_entity_poly.type
_entity_poly.pdbx_seq_one_letter_code
_entity_poly.pdbx_strand_id
1 'polypeptide(L)'
;TAASIAQNIFDGATGTDATILSNKLTVAKAYTAAIDTAGEVVAYAGTVAAASARTLLATVDAATVTASFDVATSVANIVTASAATPAVASTTVALTTSVDSLVSSGAGQYIANSVMVTNAAVTGTTAQAGDSITGGTATNDTLNISLTGDGTNDTLNAVQTSGIENLLISDYRTAGGDSTFDTALMTGLTTIGSSSSAGTGDAVFTNIKNIVDSQMKNGEGDITLTYGATVV
;
A
#
# COMPACT_ATOMS: atom_id res chain seq x y z
N THR A 1 -13.24 -23.89 -3.23
CA THR A 1 -12.70 -22.53 -3.52
C THR A 1 -13.84 -21.58 -3.88
N ALA A 2 -13.62 -20.25 -3.81
CA ALA A 2 -14.61 -19.25 -4.22
C ALA A 2 -15.05 -19.46 -5.69
N ALA A 3 -14.15 -19.85 -6.56
CA ALA A 3 -14.43 -20.14 -7.95
C ALA A 3 -15.40 -21.34 -8.11
N SER A 4 -15.22 -22.40 -7.31
CA SER A 4 -16.09 -23.58 -7.34
C SER A 4 -17.50 -23.24 -6.82
N ILE A 5 -17.61 -22.37 -5.82
CA ILE A 5 -18.90 -21.90 -5.31
C ILE A 5 -19.62 -21.08 -6.38
N ALA A 6 -18.93 -20.12 -7.02
CA ALA A 6 -19.49 -19.32 -8.09
C ALA A 6 -19.98 -20.19 -9.28
N GLN A 7 -19.19 -21.21 -9.66
CA GLN A 7 -19.58 -22.15 -10.72
C GLN A 7 -20.85 -22.93 -10.32
N ASN A 8 -20.93 -23.47 -9.11
CA ASN A 8 -22.11 -24.20 -8.65
C ASN A 8 -23.37 -23.34 -8.60
N ILE A 9 -23.24 -22.04 -8.21
CA ILE A 9 -24.35 -21.09 -8.25
C ILE A 9 -24.80 -20.87 -9.69
N PHE A 10 -23.86 -20.69 -10.62
CA PHE A 10 -24.17 -20.48 -12.02
C PHE A 10 -24.85 -21.71 -12.64
N ASP A 11 -24.33 -22.89 -12.41
CA ASP A 11 -24.84 -24.15 -12.94
C ASP A 11 -26.19 -24.54 -12.34
N GLY A 12 -26.47 -24.12 -11.10
CA GLY A 12 -27.73 -24.34 -10.40
C GLY A 12 -28.86 -23.35 -10.73
N ALA A 13 -28.53 -22.26 -11.41
CA ALA A 13 -29.53 -21.21 -11.72
C ALA A 13 -30.52 -21.69 -12.80
N THR A 14 -31.81 -21.43 -12.58
CA THR A 14 -32.89 -21.78 -13.51
C THR A 14 -33.83 -20.62 -13.74
N GLY A 15 -34.63 -20.65 -14.83
CA GLY A 15 -35.67 -19.65 -15.11
C GLY A 15 -35.11 -18.23 -15.17
N THR A 16 -35.74 -17.31 -14.43
CA THR A 16 -35.37 -15.88 -14.40
C THR A 16 -33.93 -15.67 -13.91
N ASP A 17 -33.48 -16.43 -12.92
CA ASP A 17 -32.12 -16.29 -12.38
C ASP A 17 -31.06 -16.66 -13.40
N ALA A 18 -31.29 -17.72 -14.17
CA ALA A 18 -30.41 -18.11 -15.27
C ALA A 18 -30.34 -16.99 -16.34
N THR A 19 -31.46 -16.35 -16.65
CA THR A 19 -31.53 -15.23 -17.60
C THR A 19 -30.74 -14.02 -17.06
N ILE A 20 -30.91 -13.65 -15.80
CA ILE A 20 -30.16 -12.54 -15.17
C ILE A 20 -28.66 -12.82 -15.20
N LEU A 21 -28.22 -14.01 -14.81
CA LEU A 21 -26.81 -14.39 -14.81
C LEU A 21 -26.22 -14.37 -16.22
N SER A 22 -26.94 -14.88 -17.21
CA SER A 22 -26.54 -14.85 -18.63
C SER A 22 -26.38 -13.41 -19.15
N ASN A 23 -27.36 -12.56 -18.84
CA ASN A 23 -27.30 -11.14 -19.20
C ASN A 23 -26.11 -10.43 -18.52
N LYS A 24 -25.90 -10.64 -17.23
CA LYS A 24 -24.75 -10.07 -16.48
C LYS A 24 -23.42 -10.53 -17.08
N LEU A 25 -23.30 -11.81 -17.43
CA LEU A 25 -22.08 -12.34 -18.06
C LEU A 25 -21.83 -11.71 -19.43
N THR A 26 -22.91 -11.53 -20.24
CA THR A 26 -22.83 -10.91 -21.57
C THR A 26 -22.38 -9.45 -21.44
N VAL A 27 -23.00 -8.68 -20.54
CA VAL A 27 -22.62 -7.27 -20.29
C VAL A 27 -21.21 -7.16 -19.72
N ALA A 28 -20.80 -8.04 -18.80
CA ALA A 28 -19.45 -8.04 -18.25
C ALA A 28 -18.37 -8.30 -19.31
N LYS A 29 -18.63 -9.25 -20.23
CA LYS A 29 -17.74 -9.52 -21.37
C LYS A 29 -17.65 -8.32 -22.32
N ALA A 30 -18.80 -7.72 -22.67
CA ALA A 30 -18.84 -6.52 -23.52
C ALA A 30 -18.11 -5.35 -22.87
N TYR A 31 -18.30 -5.14 -21.55
CA TYR A 31 -17.61 -4.12 -20.79
C TYR A 31 -16.07 -4.33 -20.80
N THR A 32 -15.63 -5.55 -20.56
CA THR A 32 -14.20 -5.88 -20.63
C THR A 32 -13.61 -5.68 -22.01
N ALA A 33 -14.37 -6.01 -23.06
CA ALA A 33 -13.95 -5.82 -24.45
C ALA A 33 -13.90 -4.34 -24.85
N ALA A 34 -14.71 -3.50 -24.22
CA ALA A 34 -14.73 -2.06 -24.48
C ALA A 34 -13.59 -1.29 -23.80
N ILE A 35 -12.80 -1.95 -22.92
CA ILE A 35 -11.58 -1.39 -22.32
C ILE A 35 -10.43 -1.76 -23.27
N ASP A 36 -10.28 -1.04 -24.36
CA ASP A 36 -9.35 -1.42 -25.44
C ASP A 36 -8.26 -0.39 -25.71
N THR A 37 -8.35 0.81 -25.12
CA THR A 37 -7.30 1.83 -25.23
C THR A 37 -6.38 1.85 -24.01
N ALA A 38 -5.16 2.32 -24.17
CA ALA A 38 -4.21 2.46 -23.07
C ALA A 38 -4.75 3.38 -21.94
N GLY A 39 -5.50 4.42 -22.29
CA GLY A 39 -6.13 5.33 -21.31
C GLY A 39 -7.20 4.63 -20.50
N GLU A 40 -8.04 3.81 -21.10
CA GLU A 40 -9.09 3.04 -20.43
C GLU A 40 -8.50 1.96 -19.53
N VAL A 41 -7.46 1.26 -19.97
CA VAL A 41 -6.74 0.26 -19.18
C VAL A 41 -6.15 0.90 -17.91
N VAL A 42 -5.53 2.06 -18.04
CA VAL A 42 -4.99 2.80 -16.89
C VAL A 42 -6.12 3.29 -15.97
N ALA A 43 -7.21 3.80 -16.52
CA ALA A 43 -8.37 4.28 -15.77
C ALA A 43 -9.10 3.15 -15.02
N TYR A 44 -9.07 1.93 -15.54
CA TYR A 44 -9.68 0.75 -14.91
C TYR A 44 -8.81 0.18 -13.77
N ALA A 45 -8.00 0.97 -13.14
CA ALA A 45 -7.20 0.56 -11.99
C ALA A 45 -7.89 0.95 -10.65
N GLY A 46 -7.78 0.06 -9.68
CA GLY A 46 -8.16 0.34 -8.30
C GLY A 46 -9.65 0.14 -7.95
N THR A 47 -10.00 0.57 -6.74
CA THR A 47 -11.31 0.30 -6.12
C THR A 47 -12.46 1.05 -6.78
N VAL A 48 -12.20 2.25 -7.33
CA VAL A 48 -13.22 3.09 -7.97
C VAL A 48 -13.74 2.41 -9.25
N ALA A 49 -12.86 1.92 -10.09
CA ALA A 49 -13.24 1.21 -11.31
C ALA A 49 -14.00 -0.08 -11.00
N ALA A 50 -13.53 -0.86 -10.01
CA ALA A 50 -14.22 -2.06 -9.57
C ALA A 50 -15.63 -1.75 -8.98
N ALA A 51 -15.80 -0.64 -8.26
CA ALA A 51 -17.09 -0.20 -7.76
C ALA A 51 -18.02 0.20 -8.92
N SER A 52 -17.54 0.93 -9.91
CA SER A 52 -18.28 1.33 -11.09
C SER A 52 -18.79 0.12 -11.89
N ALA A 53 -17.92 -0.86 -12.14
CA ALA A 53 -18.29 -2.11 -12.81
C ALA A 53 -19.37 -2.89 -12.04
N ARG A 54 -19.27 -2.97 -10.70
CA ARG A 54 -20.31 -3.60 -9.87
C ARG A 54 -21.63 -2.86 -9.94
N THR A 55 -21.62 -1.53 -9.90
CA THR A 55 -22.82 -0.69 -10.03
C THR A 55 -23.47 -0.90 -11.39
N LEU A 56 -22.71 -0.95 -12.46
CA LEU A 56 -23.20 -1.27 -13.79
C LEU A 56 -23.90 -2.63 -13.83
N LEU A 57 -23.25 -3.67 -13.34
CA LEU A 57 -23.82 -5.02 -13.32
C LEU A 57 -25.05 -5.15 -12.39
N ALA A 58 -25.20 -4.27 -11.40
CA ALA A 58 -26.37 -4.24 -10.53
C ALA A 58 -27.63 -3.78 -11.28
N THR A 59 -27.50 -3.00 -12.36
CA THR A 59 -28.63 -2.54 -13.20
C THR A 59 -29.11 -3.60 -14.19
N VAL A 60 -28.34 -4.69 -14.37
CA VAL A 60 -28.67 -5.74 -15.33
C VAL A 60 -29.63 -6.75 -14.71
N ASP A 61 -30.78 -6.93 -15.34
CA ASP A 61 -31.86 -7.84 -14.94
C ASP A 61 -32.29 -8.80 -16.07
N ALA A 62 -33.38 -9.52 -15.88
CA ALA A 62 -33.92 -10.45 -16.87
C ALA A 62 -34.49 -9.74 -18.11
N ALA A 63 -34.92 -8.49 -17.98
CA ALA A 63 -35.50 -7.70 -19.10
C ALA A 63 -34.40 -6.94 -19.87
N THR A 64 -33.14 -6.98 -19.42
CA THR A 64 -32.06 -6.24 -20.06
C THR A 64 -31.81 -6.75 -21.46
N VAL A 65 -31.88 -5.84 -22.46
CA VAL A 65 -31.54 -6.13 -23.84
C VAL A 65 -30.05 -5.95 -24.03
N THR A 66 -29.29 -7.06 -23.93
CA THR A 66 -27.80 -7.02 -23.89
C THR A 66 -27.17 -6.49 -25.17
N ALA A 67 -27.84 -6.66 -26.34
CA ALA A 67 -27.35 -6.16 -27.64
C ALA A 67 -27.33 -4.63 -27.77
N SER A 68 -28.12 -3.93 -26.96
CA SER A 68 -28.22 -2.47 -26.94
C SER A 68 -27.74 -1.85 -25.61
N PHE A 69 -27.12 -2.64 -24.77
CA PHE A 69 -26.59 -2.16 -23.50
C PHE A 69 -25.35 -1.27 -23.73
N ASP A 70 -25.43 -0.02 -23.31
CA ASP A 70 -24.38 0.98 -23.56
C ASP A 70 -23.22 0.83 -22.57
N VAL A 71 -22.29 -0.05 -22.91
CA VAL A 71 -21.04 -0.23 -22.16
C VAL A 71 -20.02 0.87 -22.45
N ALA A 72 -20.07 1.47 -23.64
CA ALA A 72 -19.09 2.48 -24.05
C ALA A 72 -19.20 3.74 -23.19
N THR A 73 -20.40 4.22 -22.93
CA THR A 73 -20.64 5.33 -21.99
C THR A 73 -20.15 4.99 -20.59
N SER A 74 -20.35 3.75 -20.13
CA SER A 74 -19.88 3.32 -18.81
C SER A 74 -18.36 3.30 -18.71
N VAL A 75 -17.65 2.88 -19.74
CA VAL A 75 -16.17 2.94 -19.81
C VAL A 75 -15.68 4.38 -19.90
N ALA A 76 -16.29 5.22 -20.72
CA ALA A 76 -15.96 6.64 -20.81
C ALA A 76 -16.14 7.38 -19.48
N ASN A 77 -17.18 7.02 -18.72
CA ASN A 77 -17.39 7.58 -17.38
C ASN A 77 -16.28 7.22 -16.39
N ILE A 78 -15.67 6.03 -16.49
CA ILE A 78 -14.53 5.66 -15.66
C ILE A 78 -13.32 6.50 -16.03
N VAL A 79 -13.03 6.70 -17.31
CA VAL A 79 -11.94 7.57 -17.77
C VAL A 79 -12.13 8.99 -17.24
N THR A 80 -13.36 9.51 -17.36
CA THR A 80 -13.68 10.85 -16.86
C THR A 80 -13.55 10.94 -15.34
N ALA A 81 -14.04 9.95 -14.60
CA ALA A 81 -13.96 9.91 -13.14
C ALA A 81 -12.49 9.76 -12.66
N SER A 82 -11.71 8.94 -13.35
CA SER A 82 -10.27 8.79 -13.09
C SER A 82 -9.49 10.07 -13.37
N ALA A 83 -9.83 10.78 -14.44
CA ALA A 83 -9.22 12.07 -14.77
C ALA A 83 -9.68 13.20 -13.82
N ALA A 84 -10.90 13.10 -13.29
CA ALA A 84 -11.45 14.06 -12.33
C ALA A 84 -10.92 13.88 -10.90
N THR A 85 -10.29 12.72 -10.61
CA THR A 85 -9.53 12.53 -9.38
C THR A 85 -8.07 12.90 -9.71
N PRO A 86 -7.65 14.14 -9.51
CA PRO A 86 -6.24 14.47 -9.75
C PRO A 86 -5.40 13.53 -8.89
N ALA A 87 -4.43 12.87 -9.50
CA ALA A 87 -3.39 12.19 -8.76
C ALA A 87 -2.75 13.26 -7.85
N VAL A 88 -3.10 13.24 -6.57
CA VAL A 88 -2.50 14.17 -5.63
C VAL A 88 -1.02 13.80 -5.60
N ALA A 89 -0.17 14.73 -6.04
CA ALA A 89 1.23 14.48 -6.21
C ALA A 89 1.85 14.02 -4.88
N SER A 90 2.62 12.95 -4.90
CA SER A 90 3.40 12.55 -3.73
C SER A 90 4.50 13.57 -3.46
N THR A 91 4.74 13.85 -2.20
CA THR A 91 5.84 14.70 -1.74
C THR A 91 6.91 13.82 -1.14
N THR A 92 8.12 13.88 -1.68
CA THR A 92 9.27 13.15 -1.13
C THR A 92 10.23 14.12 -0.47
N VAL A 93 10.63 13.82 0.75
CA VAL A 93 11.59 14.57 1.54
C VAL A 93 12.71 13.65 2.03
N ALA A 94 13.87 14.18 2.33
CA ALA A 94 14.95 13.46 2.98
C ALA A 94 15.25 14.08 4.35
N LEU A 95 15.46 13.23 5.35
CA LEU A 95 15.97 13.67 6.65
C LEU A 95 17.44 14.08 6.52
N THR A 96 17.86 14.98 7.39
CA THR A 96 19.22 15.50 7.46
C THR A 96 20.00 14.88 8.64
N THR A 97 21.27 15.22 8.78
CA THR A 97 22.08 14.82 9.95
C THR A 97 21.83 15.72 11.19
N SER A 98 20.89 16.63 11.12
CA SER A 98 20.41 17.45 12.25
C SER A 98 19.02 16.97 12.66
N VAL A 99 18.55 17.38 13.83
CA VAL A 99 17.15 17.10 14.23
C VAL A 99 16.19 17.78 13.26
N ASP A 100 15.33 16.98 12.65
CA ASP A 100 14.36 17.41 11.67
C ASP A 100 12.93 17.50 12.27
N SER A 101 12.20 18.53 11.82
CA SER A 101 10.76 18.66 12.09
C SER A 101 10.03 18.80 10.76
N LEU A 102 9.52 17.68 10.26
CA LEU A 102 8.90 17.57 8.94
C LEU A 102 7.39 17.45 9.08
N VAL A 103 6.64 18.27 8.38
CA VAL A 103 5.18 18.25 8.39
C VAL A 103 4.66 18.26 6.96
N SER A 104 3.87 17.25 6.63
CA SER A 104 3.12 17.21 5.37
C SER A 104 1.96 18.22 5.43
N SER A 105 1.82 19.02 4.40
CA SER A 105 0.69 19.96 4.26
C SER A 105 -0.34 19.51 3.21
N GLY A 106 -0.15 18.35 2.61
CA GLY A 106 -0.90 17.90 1.44
C GLY A 106 -1.80 16.69 1.68
N ALA A 107 -2.70 16.46 0.73
CA ALA A 107 -3.53 15.26 0.66
C ALA A 107 -2.89 14.12 -0.15
N GLY A 108 -1.71 14.35 -0.74
CA GLY A 108 -0.93 13.33 -1.44
C GLY A 108 -0.06 12.52 -0.51
N GLN A 109 0.40 11.38 -0.99
CA GLN A 109 1.34 10.56 -0.25
C GLN A 109 2.59 11.36 0.16
N TYR A 110 2.95 11.29 1.42
CA TYR A 110 4.17 11.87 1.96
C TYR A 110 5.21 10.77 2.17
N ILE A 111 6.38 10.93 1.58
CA ILE A 111 7.47 9.96 1.65
C ILE A 111 8.67 10.62 2.31
N ALA A 112 8.98 10.22 3.53
CA ALA A 112 10.19 10.62 4.23
C ALA A 112 11.27 9.55 4.04
N ASN A 113 12.43 9.94 3.55
CA ASN A 113 13.57 9.04 3.36
C ASN A 113 14.67 9.35 4.37
N SER A 114 15.21 8.33 4.99
CA SER A 114 16.33 8.44 5.92
C SER A 114 17.38 7.37 5.67
N VAL A 115 18.57 7.64 6.17
CA VAL A 115 19.69 6.69 6.17
C VAL A 115 20.11 6.46 7.61
N MET A 116 20.37 5.21 7.96
CA MET A 116 21.00 4.84 9.21
C MET A 116 22.32 4.12 8.90
N VAL A 117 23.39 4.60 9.51
CA VAL A 117 24.71 4.04 9.34
C VAL A 117 25.06 3.24 10.58
N THR A 118 25.19 1.93 10.42
CA THR A 118 25.46 0.98 11.50
C THR A 118 26.97 0.85 11.71
N ASN A 119 27.59 1.83 12.29
CA ASN A 119 28.98 1.81 12.75
C ASN A 119 29.20 2.99 13.68
N ALA A 120 29.65 2.76 14.88
CA ALA A 120 29.88 3.78 15.91
C ALA A 120 30.87 4.89 15.50
N ALA A 121 31.66 4.68 14.45
CA ALA A 121 32.65 5.64 13.94
C ALA A 121 32.14 6.49 12.76
N VAL A 122 30.91 6.22 12.25
CA VAL A 122 30.42 6.87 11.02
C VAL A 122 29.40 7.95 11.32
N THR A 123 29.71 9.14 10.85
CA THR A 123 28.76 10.25 10.77
C THR A 123 27.95 10.10 9.49
N GLY A 124 26.64 10.26 9.54
CA GLY A 124 25.81 10.20 8.33
C GLY A 124 24.40 9.62 8.57
N THR A 125 24.13 9.14 9.77
CA THR A 125 22.77 8.77 10.15
C THR A 125 21.88 10.00 10.14
N THR A 126 20.79 9.90 9.38
CA THR A 126 19.80 10.98 9.24
C THR A 126 18.49 10.68 9.99
N ALA A 127 18.23 9.43 10.40
CA ALA A 127 17.15 9.11 11.32
C ALA A 127 17.66 9.21 12.76
N GLN A 128 17.33 10.28 13.45
CA GLN A 128 17.90 10.59 14.77
C GLN A 128 16.82 10.64 15.86
N ALA A 129 17.25 10.37 17.10
CA ALA A 129 16.41 10.68 18.25
C ALA A 129 16.13 12.18 18.30
N GLY A 130 14.86 12.56 18.31
CA GLY A 130 14.42 13.95 18.25
C GLY A 130 13.83 14.35 16.91
N ASP A 131 14.01 13.57 15.85
CA ASP A 131 13.28 13.79 14.61
C ASP A 131 11.78 13.61 14.82
N SER A 132 11.01 14.50 14.21
CA SER A 132 9.55 14.49 14.23
C SER A 132 9.01 14.58 12.81
N ILE A 133 8.21 13.60 12.43
CA ILE A 133 7.62 13.51 11.09
C ILE A 133 6.10 13.40 11.24
N THR A 134 5.39 14.37 10.67
CA THR A 134 3.93 14.35 10.63
C THR A 134 3.47 14.14 9.19
N GLY A 135 2.77 13.06 8.93
CA GLY A 135 2.13 12.75 7.67
C GLY A 135 0.93 13.65 7.38
N GLY A 136 0.39 13.56 6.19
CA GLY A 136 -0.75 14.34 5.73
C GLY A 136 -2.10 13.67 5.99
N THR A 137 -3.00 13.82 5.04
CA THR A 137 -4.33 13.16 5.08
C THR A 137 -4.40 11.94 4.15
N ALA A 138 -3.32 11.61 3.46
CA ALA A 138 -3.21 10.34 2.76
C ALA A 138 -3.18 9.18 3.77
N THR A 139 -3.48 7.98 3.31
CA THR A 139 -3.50 6.76 4.14
C THR A 139 -2.36 5.81 3.78
N ASN A 140 -1.33 6.34 3.13
CA ASN A 140 -0.17 5.60 2.64
C ASN A 140 1.13 6.39 2.80
N ASP A 141 1.18 7.31 3.76
CA ASP A 141 2.38 8.05 4.08
C ASP A 141 3.47 7.10 4.59
N THR A 142 4.70 7.32 4.17
CA THR A 142 5.75 6.33 4.31
C THR A 142 7.03 6.94 4.89
N LEU A 143 7.59 6.27 5.90
CA LEU A 143 8.97 6.46 6.33
C LEU A 143 9.83 5.30 5.79
N ASN A 144 10.77 5.62 4.91
CA ASN A 144 11.77 4.68 4.44
C ASN A 144 13.08 4.87 5.21
N ILE A 145 13.64 3.79 5.72
CA ILE A 145 14.95 3.79 6.37
C ILE A 145 15.89 2.87 5.61
N SER A 146 16.96 3.42 5.06
CA SER A 146 18.02 2.66 4.42
C SER A 146 19.14 2.38 5.42
N LEU A 147 19.42 1.11 5.69
CA LEU A 147 20.54 0.69 6.52
C LEU A 147 21.79 0.53 5.66
N THR A 148 22.86 1.14 6.10
CA THR A 148 24.19 1.04 5.48
C THR A 148 25.24 0.85 6.55
N GLY A 149 26.48 0.56 6.19
CA GLY A 149 27.58 0.40 7.13
C GLY A 149 28.13 -1.02 7.17
N ASP A 150 28.70 -1.41 8.31
CA ASP A 150 29.47 -2.64 8.44
C ASP A 150 28.65 -3.90 8.78
N GLY A 151 27.34 -3.76 9.01
CA GLY A 151 26.45 -4.89 9.26
C GLY A 151 26.50 -5.44 10.69
N THR A 152 27.04 -4.72 11.64
CA THR A 152 26.91 -5.10 13.06
C THR A 152 25.49 -4.96 13.56
N ASN A 153 25.12 -5.71 14.61
CA ASN A 153 23.85 -5.55 15.29
C ASN A 153 23.72 -4.13 15.82
N ASP A 154 22.61 -3.47 15.58
CA ASP A 154 22.41 -2.11 16.01
C ASP A 154 20.98 -1.88 16.54
N THR A 155 20.88 -0.95 17.50
CA THR A 155 19.60 -0.50 18.01
C THR A 155 19.39 0.93 17.51
N LEU A 156 18.34 1.09 16.76
CA LEU A 156 18.05 2.34 16.09
C LEU A 156 17.18 3.23 16.98
N ASN A 157 17.57 4.48 17.09
CA ASN A 157 16.86 5.46 17.91
C ASN A 157 15.43 5.67 17.41
N ALA A 158 14.52 5.86 18.35
CA ALA A 158 13.13 6.12 18.03
C ALA A 158 12.96 7.49 17.36
N VAL A 159 12.49 7.48 16.12
CA VAL A 159 11.98 8.66 15.42
C VAL A 159 10.52 8.85 15.82
N GLN A 160 10.11 10.06 16.10
CA GLN A 160 8.72 10.36 16.39
C GLN A 160 7.93 10.52 15.10
N THR A 161 6.85 9.74 14.93
CA THR A 161 5.95 9.90 13.78
C THR A 161 4.50 10.00 14.20
N SER A 162 3.72 10.74 13.38
CA SER A 162 2.27 10.85 13.49
C SER A 162 1.67 10.88 12.08
N GLY A 163 0.66 10.05 11.80
CA GLY A 163 0.07 9.95 10.45
C GLY A 163 1.05 9.45 9.40
N ILE A 164 1.97 8.61 9.79
CA ILE A 164 2.81 7.80 8.89
C ILE A 164 2.32 6.37 9.03
N GLU A 165 1.74 5.83 7.97
CA GLU A 165 1.14 4.49 7.97
C GLU A 165 2.13 3.38 7.70
N ASN A 166 3.19 3.67 6.92
CA ASN A 166 4.14 2.66 6.49
C ASN A 166 5.54 2.94 7.02
N LEU A 167 6.14 1.96 7.69
CA LEU A 167 7.56 1.95 8.04
C LEU A 167 8.24 0.86 7.23
N LEU A 168 9.11 1.25 6.30
CA LEU A 168 9.82 0.33 5.41
C LEU A 168 11.32 0.43 5.59
N ILE A 169 11.96 -0.71 5.79
CA ILE A 169 13.40 -0.82 5.96
C ILE A 169 14.01 -1.42 4.71
N SER A 170 15.10 -0.84 4.22
CA SER A 170 15.93 -1.41 3.17
C SER A 170 17.34 -1.61 3.70
N ASP A 171 17.76 -2.86 3.86
CA ASP A 171 19.07 -3.18 4.39
C ASP A 171 20.07 -3.42 3.26
N TYR A 172 21.04 -2.52 3.11
CA TYR A 172 22.10 -2.58 2.12
C TYR A 172 23.46 -2.97 2.73
N ARG A 173 23.45 -3.43 3.99
CA ARG A 173 24.69 -3.91 4.63
C ARG A 173 25.15 -5.22 4.02
N THR A 174 26.44 -5.43 3.98
CA THR A 174 27.04 -6.65 3.40
C THR A 174 27.23 -7.77 4.40
N ALA A 175 27.13 -7.50 5.70
CA ALA A 175 27.19 -8.49 6.76
C ALA A 175 25.82 -8.60 7.45
N GLY A 176 25.48 -9.80 7.89
CA GLY A 176 24.14 -10.15 8.39
C GLY A 176 23.90 -9.81 9.87
N GLY A 177 24.16 -8.57 10.28
CA GLY A 177 23.80 -8.14 11.64
C GLY A 177 22.33 -7.74 11.76
N ASP A 178 21.67 -8.16 12.84
CA ASP A 178 20.29 -7.79 13.12
C ASP A 178 20.18 -6.32 13.50
N SER A 179 19.03 -5.72 13.22
CA SER A 179 18.74 -4.34 13.58
C SER A 179 17.42 -4.24 14.34
N THR A 180 17.44 -3.56 15.48
CA THR A 180 16.26 -3.36 16.32
C THR A 180 15.74 -1.95 16.17
N PHE A 181 14.46 -1.82 15.82
CA PHE A 181 13.74 -0.56 15.64
C PHE A 181 12.72 -0.38 16.75
N ASP A 182 12.88 0.66 17.56
CA ASP A 182 11.89 1.02 18.58
C ASP A 182 10.80 1.91 17.97
N THR A 183 9.58 1.39 17.89
CA THR A 183 8.41 2.11 17.36
C THR A 183 7.57 2.77 18.43
N ALA A 184 8.07 2.88 19.68
CA ALA A 184 7.30 3.45 20.81
C ALA A 184 6.80 4.89 20.58
N LEU A 185 7.49 5.68 19.77
CA LEU A 185 7.13 7.05 19.43
C LEU A 185 6.43 7.19 18.07
N MET A 186 6.11 6.07 17.41
CA MET A 186 5.41 6.07 16.14
C MET A 186 3.92 5.81 16.36
N THR A 187 3.08 6.70 15.83
CA THR A 187 1.62 6.57 15.90
C THR A 187 1.03 6.54 14.51
N GLY A 188 0.01 5.69 14.31
CA GLY A 188 -0.66 5.56 13.02
C GLY A 188 -0.10 4.47 12.11
N LEU A 189 0.94 3.73 12.51
CA LEU A 189 1.47 2.64 11.70
C LEU A 189 0.40 1.58 11.45
N THR A 190 0.25 1.18 10.20
CA THR A 190 -0.60 0.09 9.73
C THR A 190 0.21 -0.99 9.02
N THR A 191 1.39 -0.64 8.49
CA THR A 191 2.28 -1.56 7.79
C THR A 191 3.71 -1.38 8.28
N ILE A 192 4.37 -2.49 8.58
CA ILE A 192 5.80 -2.53 8.89
C ILE A 192 6.46 -3.55 7.98
N GLY A 193 7.60 -3.23 7.39
CA GLY A 193 8.19 -4.18 6.49
C GLY A 193 9.64 -3.94 6.09
N SER A 194 10.17 -4.93 5.38
CA SER A 194 11.43 -4.88 4.66
C SER A 194 11.18 -4.71 3.15
N SER A 195 11.94 -3.84 2.52
CA SER A 195 11.85 -3.58 1.09
C SER A 195 13.24 -3.50 0.47
N SER A 196 13.50 -4.38 -0.49
CA SER A 196 14.77 -4.38 -1.26
C SER A 196 16.03 -4.53 -0.39
N SER A 197 15.95 -5.36 0.64
CA SER A 197 17.10 -5.65 1.50
C SER A 197 18.07 -6.62 0.82
N ALA A 198 19.35 -6.27 0.80
CA ALA A 198 20.44 -7.13 0.31
C ALA A 198 21.18 -7.82 1.47
N GLY A 199 20.97 -7.36 2.69
CA GLY A 199 21.54 -7.95 3.90
C GLY A 199 20.73 -9.15 4.39
N THR A 200 21.41 -10.08 5.06
CA THR A 200 20.82 -11.30 5.64
C THR A 200 20.42 -11.13 7.10
N GLY A 201 20.65 -9.97 7.70
CA GLY A 201 20.25 -9.67 9.08
C GLY A 201 18.76 -9.46 9.24
N ASP A 202 18.25 -9.80 10.42
CA ASP A 202 16.84 -9.67 10.74
C ASP A 202 16.47 -8.24 11.11
N ALA A 203 15.26 -7.83 10.73
CA ALA A 203 14.66 -6.57 11.15
C ALA A 203 13.73 -6.83 12.34
N VAL A 204 14.11 -6.37 13.53
CA VAL A 204 13.34 -6.55 14.76
C VAL A 204 12.64 -5.25 15.14
N PHE A 205 11.32 -5.24 15.10
CA PHE A 205 10.52 -4.09 15.51
C PHE A 205 9.95 -4.30 16.90
N THR A 206 10.12 -3.30 17.78
CA THR A 206 9.69 -3.38 19.17
C THR A 206 8.70 -2.28 19.51
N ASN A 207 7.95 -2.47 20.62
CA ASN A 207 6.99 -1.51 21.16
C ASN A 207 5.88 -1.10 20.17
N ILE A 208 5.49 -1.99 19.26
CA ILE A 208 4.42 -1.75 18.29
C ILE A 208 3.10 -1.53 19.02
N LYS A 209 2.40 -0.43 18.73
CA LYS A 209 1.18 -0.01 19.44
C LYS A 209 -0.11 -0.48 18.80
N ASN A 210 -0.11 -0.69 17.49
CA ASN A 210 -1.29 -1.11 16.72
C ASN A 210 -1.05 -2.48 16.10
N ILE A 211 -2.13 -3.18 15.74
CA ILE A 211 -2.02 -4.35 14.86
C ILE A 211 -1.59 -3.84 13.48
N VAL A 212 -0.50 -4.39 12.96
CA VAL A 212 0.10 -3.99 11.69
C VAL A 212 0.16 -5.15 10.71
N ASP A 213 0.08 -4.82 9.42
CA ASP A 213 0.41 -5.76 8.35
C ASP A 213 1.94 -5.85 8.23
N SER A 214 2.46 -7.08 8.14
CA SER A 214 3.88 -7.32 7.87
C SER A 214 4.11 -7.47 6.37
N GLN A 215 5.06 -6.72 5.84
CA GLN A 215 5.43 -6.78 4.42
C GLN A 215 6.91 -7.11 4.26
N MET A 216 7.20 -8.15 3.46
CA MET A 216 8.55 -8.45 3.00
C MET A 216 8.57 -8.43 1.47
N LYS A 217 9.46 -7.64 0.89
CA LYS A 217 9.57 -7.46 -0.56
C LYS A 217 11.03 -7.42 -0.98
N ASN A 218 11.43 -8.38 -1.82
CA ASN A 218 12.78 -8.45 -2.40
C ASN A 218 13.89 -8.37 -1.34
N GLY A 219 13.86 -9.23 -0.33
CA GLY A 219 14.88 -9.24 0.72
C GLY A 219 15.17 -10.63 1.26
N GLU A 220 16.32 -10.75 1.93
CA GLU A 220 16.71 -11.87 2.77
C GLU A 220 16.60 -11.44 4.25
N GLY A 221 16.69 -12.37 5.18
CA GLY A 221 16.48 -12.15 6.61
C GLY A 221 15.01 -12.21 7.01
N ASP A 222 14.74 -12.23 8.30
CA ASP A 222 13.40 -12.34 8.88
C ASP A 222 12.90 -11.00 9.42
N ILE A 223 11.60 -10.88 9.58
CA ILE A 223 10.96 -9.76 10.28
C ILE A 223 10.40 -10.27 11.60
N THR A 224 10.84 -9.69 12.71
CA THR A 224 10.31 -9.97 14.03
C THR A 224 9.51 -8.77 14.53
N LEU A 225 8.24 -9.01 14.91
CA LEU A 225 7.33 -8.00 15.45
C LEU A 225 7.09 -8.25 16.93
N THR A 226 7.47 -7.29 17.77
CA THR A 226 7.19 -7.32 19.22
C THR A 226 6.25 -6.18 19.59
N TYR A 227 5.06 -6.54 19.99
CA TYR A 227 4.03 -5.58 20.39
C TYR A 227 4.28 -5.04 21.80
N GLY A 228 3.94 -3.78 22.02
CA GLY A 228 3.97 -3.16 23.34
C GLY A 228 2.91 -3.73 24.29
N ALA A 229 2.99 -3.38 25.57
CA ALA A 229 2.06 -3.88 26.58
C ALA A 229 0.60 -3.43 26.36
N THR A 230 0.37 -2.39 25.57
CA THR A 230 -0.97 -1.90 25.23
C THR A 230 -1.06 -1.79 23.72
N VAL A 231 -1.78 -2.72 23.11
CA VAL A 231 -2.08 -2.73 21.66
C VAL A 231 -3.55 -2.33 21.50
N VAL A 232 -3.82 -1.38 20.62
CA VAL A 232 -5.17 -0.87 20.33
C VAL A 232 -5.65 -1.38 18.98
#